data_e68e1663d0dc2b3f66986041ac6f624a
#
_entry.id   e68e1663d0dc2b3f66986041ac6f624a
#
_cell.length_a   1.000
_cell.length_b   1.000
_cell.length_c   1.000
_cell.angle_alpha   90.00
_cell.angle_beta   90.00
_cell.angle_gamma   90.00
#
_symmetry.space_group_name_H-M   'P 1'
#
loop_
_entity.id
_entity.type
_entity.pdbx_description
1 polymer ?
#
loop_
_entity_poly.entity_id
_entity_poly.type
_entity_poly.pdbx_seq_one_letter_code
_entity_poly.pdbx_strand_id
1 'polypeptide(L)'
;SLGVGAVYFSPVFSSDRHGYDTRNYGEIDCRLGTNADFAAVCDDLHAHGIRVVLDGVFNHVGRGFWAFQDVLANREQSPYRDWFYIDFGRDNGYGDGLWYEGWEGHFELVKLNLRNPAVVEHLFYNIREWVNQFGIDGLRLDVAYCLDRDFLRRLRTFCDALKPEFLLL
;
A
#
# COMPACT_ATOMS: atom_id res chain seq x y z
N SER A 1 6.42 -17.61 28.42
CA SER A 1 6.49 -16.48 27.49
C SER A 1 7.59 -16.72 26.48
N LEU A 2 7.29 -16.60 25.18
CA LEU A 2 8.28 -16.73 24.09
C LEU A 2 9.13 -15.46 23.90
N GLY A 3 8.88 -14.41 24.69
CA GLY A 3 9.61 -13.14 24.61
C GLY A 3 9.37 -12.35 23.31
N VAL A 4 8.22 -12.56 22.65
CA VAL A 4 7.86 -11.85 21.43
C VAL A 4 7.53 -10.38 21.77
N GLY A 5 8.24 -9.45 21.14
CA GLY A 5 8.05 -8.01 21.35
C GLY A 5 7.34 -7.29 20.18
N ALA A 6 7.23 -7.93 19.02
CA ALA A 6 6.54 -7.40 17.87
C ALA A 6 5.99 -8.51 16.99
N VAL A 7 4.89 -8.23 16.29
CA VAL A 7 4.33 -9.09 15.25
C VAL A 7 4.32 -8.30 13.94
N TYR A 8 4.87 -8.89 12.90
CA TYR A 8 4.78 -8.43 11.54
C TYR A 8 3.67 -9.19 10.82
N PHE A 9 2.75 -8.44 10.24
CA PHE A 9 1.70 -8.97 9.37
C PHE A 9 2.10 -8.79 7.91
N SER A 10 2.12 -9.88 7.13
CA SER A 10 2.09 -9.76 5.67
C SER A 10 0.83 -8.99 5.23
N PRO A 11 0.71 -8.55 3.95
CA PRO A 11 -0.34 -7.63 3.55
C PRO A 11 -1.73 -8.06 3.99
N VAL A 12 -2.45 -7.16 4.67
CA VAL A 12 -3.79 -7.42 5.25
C VAL A 12 -4.92 -6.68 4.52
N PHE A 13 -4.57 -5.75 3.61
CA PHE A 13 -5.57 -4.92 2.94
C PHE A 13 -6.22 -5.62 1.74
N SER A 14 -7.39 -5.11 1.34
CA SER A 14 -8.14 -5.58 0.18
C SER A 14 -7.22 -5.72 -1.03
N SER A 15 -7.19 -6.91 -1.62
CA SER A 15 -6.30 -7.26 -2.73
C SER A 15 -7.00 -8.15 -3.75
N ASP A 16 -6.40 -8.24 -4.95
CA ASP A 16 -6.94 -9.10 -6.00
C ASP A 16 -6.80 -10.59 -5.64
N ARG A 17 -5.61 -11.00 -5.13
CA ARG A 17 -5.30 -12.42 -4.86
C ARG A 17 -4.50 -12.65 -3.58
N HIS A 18 -3.25 -12.15 -3.54
CA HIS A 18 -2.23 -12.58 -2.57
C HIS A 18 -1.84 -11.53 -1.53
N GLY A 19 -2.42 -10.34 -1.59
CA GLY A 19 -2.14 -9.24 -0.66
C GLY A 19 -1.16 -8.19 -1.20
N TYR A 20 -0.19 -8.57 -2.05
CA TYR A 20 0.73 -7.61 -2.69
C TYR A 20 0.11 -6.89 -3.90
N ASP A 21 -1.05 -7.31 -4.34
CA ASP A 21 -1.85 -6.76 -5.42
C ASP A 21 -3.04 -5.96 -4.85
N THR A 22 -2.71 -4.88 -4.16
CA THR A 22 -3.66 -4.05 -3.40
C THR A 22 -4.77 -3.47 -4.26
N ARG A 23 -6.01 -3.58 -3.79
CA ARG A 23 -7.20 -2.92 -4.37
C ARG A 23 -7.58 -1.66 -3.62
N ASN A 24 -7.49 -1.68 -2.29
CA ASN A 24 -7.86 -0.56 -1.43
C ASN A 24 -7.02 -0.60 -0.14
N TYR A 25 -6.25 0.45 0.10
CA TYR A 25 -5.42 0.57 1.30
C TYR A 25 -6.23 0.89 2.58
N GLY A 26 -7.48 1.31 2.45
CA GLY A 26 -8.32 1.70 3.58
C GLY A 26 -9.15 0.57 4.19
N GLU A 27 -9.17 -0.60 3.56
CA GLU A 27 -10.03 -1.71 3.97
C GLU A 27 -9.21 -2.98 4.18
N ILE A 28 -9.46 -3.66 5.29
CA ILE A 28 -8.96 -5.02 5.52
C ILE A 28 -9.61 -5.96 4.49
N ASP A 29 -8.85 -6.90 3.97
CA ASP A 29 -9.36 -7.88 3.01
C ASP A 29 -10.49 -8.69 3.64
N CYS A 30 -11.63 -8.78 2.94
CA CYS A 30 -12.82 -9.46 3.44
C CYS A 30 -12.60 -10.94 3.76
N ARG A 31 -11.56 -11.56 3.18
CA ARG A 31 -11.15 -12.94 3.49
C ARG A 31 -10.52 -13.08 4.87
N LEU A 32 -10.03 -11.96 5.45
CA LEU A 32 -9.41 -11.91 6.76
C LEU A 32 -10.35 -11.40 7.85
N GLY A 33 -11.32 -10.56 7.49
CA GLY A 33 -12.25 -9.94 8.43
C GLY A 33 -12.55 -8.49 8.06
N THR A 34 -12.90 -7.71 9.08
CA THR A 34 -13.23 -6.29 8.95
C THR A 34 -12.13 -5.41 9.58
N ASN A 35 -12.21 -4.09 9.33
CA ASN A 35 -11.35 -3.14 10.03
C ASN A 35 -11.54 -3.19 11.55
N ALA A 36 -12.78 -3.41 12.02
CA ALA A 36 -13.08 -3.55 13.44
C ALA A 36 -12.44 -4.81 14.04
N ASP A 37 -12.47 -5.94 13.32
CA ASP A 37 -11.81 -7.17 13.75
C ASP A 37 -10.31 -6.96 13.88
N PHE A 38 -9.68 -6.31 12.91
CA PHE A 38 -8.24 -6.05 12.94
C PHE A 38 -7.85 -5.06 14.04
N ALA A 39 -8.66 -4.02 14.26
CA ALA A 39 -8.47 -3.10 15.38
C ALA A 39 -8.49 -3.84 16.73
N ALA A 40 -9.43 -4.77 16.91
CA ALA A 40 -9.49 -5.58 18.13
C ALA A 40 -8.25 -6.48 18.31
N VAL A 41 -7.73 -7.07 17.24
CA VAL A 41 -6.47 -7.84 17.27
C VAL A 41 -5.29 -6.95 17.69
N CYS A 42 -5.18 -5.75 17.12
CA CYS A 42 -4.12 -4.80 17.47
C CYS A 42 -4.21 -4.36 18.94
N ASP A 43 -5.42 -4.07 19.42
CA ASP A 43 -5.64 -3.70 20.83
C ASP A 43 -5.21 -4.83 21.78
N ASP A 44 -5.53 -6.09 21.45
CA ASP A 44 -5.13 -7.24 22.24
C ASP A 44 -3.60 -7.42 22.24
N LEU A 45 -2.95 -7.29 21.10
CA LEU A 45 -1.48 -7.35 21.01
C LEU A 45 -0.83 -6.24 21.85
N HIS A 46 -1.31 -5.01 21.75
CA HIS A 46 -0.82 -3.89 22.53
C HIS A 46 -1.02 -4.08 24.04
N ALA A 47 -2.17 -4.66 24.46
CA ALA A 47 -2.42 -4.98 25.86
C ALA A 47 -1.40 -5.97 26.42
N HIS A 48 -0.77 -6.80 25.57
CA HIS A 48 0.29 -7.72 25.93
C HIS A 48 1.71 -7.15 25.70
N GLY A 49 1.83 -5.85 25.41
CA GLY A 49 3.12 -5.19 25.15
C GLY A 49 3.77 -5.57 23.83
N ILE A 50 2.98 -6.06 22.86
CA ILE A 50 3.45 -6.51 21.55
C ILE A 50 3.17 -5.41 20.51
N ARG A 51 4.23 -4.99 19.81
CA ARG A 51 4.13 -4.00 18.72
C ARG A 51 3.56 -4.63 17.46
N VAL A 52 2.89 -3.80 16.65
CA VAL A 52 2.29 -4.21 15.37
C VAL A 52 3.01 -3.54 14.22
N VAL A 53 3.53 -4.35 13.30
CA VAL A 53 4.20 -3.91 12.08
C VAL A 53 3.39 -4.43 10.88
N LEU A 54 3.01 -3.53 9.96
CA LEU A 54 2.31 -3.88 8.73
C LEU A 54 3.26 -3.89 7.53
N ASP A 55 2.85 -4.61 6.49
CA ASP A 55 3.51 -4.55 5.19
C ASP A 55 3.08 -3.29 4.44
N GLY A 56 4.05 -2.46 4.10
CA GLY A 56 3.85 -1.27 3.27
C GLY A 56 4.17 -1.57 1.81
N VAL A 57 3.14 -1.92 1.04
CA VAL A 57 3.25 -2.23 -0.39
C VAL A 57 2.98 -0.95 -1.19
N PHE A 58 4.02 -0.14 -1.40
CA PHE A 58 3.88 1.20 -1.99
C PHE A 58 4.45 1.32 -3.40
N ASN A 59 5.23 0.34 -3.86
CA ASN A 59 5.79 0.37 -5.21
C ASN A 59 4.72 0.14 -6.28
N HIS A 60 3.73 -0.69 -6.00
CA HIS A 60 2.74 -1.14 -6.95
C HIS A 60 1.40 -1.45 -6.29
N VAL A 61 0.38 -1.59 -7.11
CA VAL A 61 -0.98 -1.98 -6.74
C VAL A 61 -1.46 -3.10 -7.66
N GLY A 62 -2.56 -3.76 -7.30
CA GLY A 62 -3.25 -4.71 -8.18
C GLY A 62 -3.99 -4.00 -9.31
N ARG A 63 -4.35 -4.76 -10.34
CA ARG A 63 -5.18 -4.25 -11.44
C ARG A 63 -6.57 -3.82 -10.97
N GLY A 64 -7.07 -4.42 -9.88
CA GLY A 64 -8.34 -4.05 -9.24
C GLY A 64 -8.28 -2.76 -8.41
N PHE A 65 -7.12 -2.10 -8.29
CA PHE A 65 -7.01 -0.83 -7.58
C PHE A 65 -7.92 0.22 -8.20
N TRP A 66 -8.69 0.90 -7.37
CA TRP A 66 -9.79 1.77 -7.83
C TRP A 66 -9.35 2.86 -8.82
N ALA A 67 -8.19 3.50 -8.62
CA ALA A 67 -7.67 4.52 -9.53
C ALA A 67 -7.22 3.92 -10.88
N PHE A 68 -6.68 2.69 -10.86
CA PHE A 68 -6.33 1.99 -12.10
C PHE A 68 -7.58 1.54 -12.87
N GLN A 69 -8.62 1.12 -12.19
CA GLN A 69 -9.92 0.80 -12.81
C GLN A 69 -10.53 2.03 -13.48
N ASP A 70 -10.39 3.22 -12.88
CA ASP A 70 -10.80 4.47 -13.53
C ASP A 70 -10.01 4.74 -14.81
N VAL A 71 -8.70 4.51 -14.82
CA VAL A 71 -7.87 4.62 -16.02
C VAL A 71 -8.31 3.65 -17.12
N LEU A 72 -8.61 2.40 -16.76
CA LEU A 72 -9.12 1.41 -17.73
C LEU A 72 -10.45 1.84 -18.36
N ALA A 73 -11.33 2.49 -17.58
CA ALA A 73 -12.63 2.95 -18.04
C ALA A 73 -12.54 4.25 -18.84
N ASN A 74 -11.77 5.23 -18.39
CA ASN A 74 -11.77 6.61 -18.89
C ASN A 74 -10.52 6.98 -19.69
N ARG A 75 -9.54 6.11 -19.78
CA ARG A 75 -8.34 6.28 -20.60
C ARG A 75 -7.62 7.60 -20.32
N GLU A 76 -7.29 8.36 -21.36
CA GLU A 76 -6.63 9.68 -21.28
C GLU A 76 -7.46 10.72 -20.51
N GLN A 77 -8.75 10.49 -20.35
CA GLN A 77 -9.66 11.38 -19.61
C GLN A 77 -9.61 11.13 -18.09
N SER A 78 -9.01 10.01 -17.65
CA SER A 78 -8.92 9.71 -16.22
C SER A 78 -8.05 10.74 -15.49
N PRO A 79 -8.52 11.28 -14.35
CA PRO A 79 -7.70 12.15 -13.50
C PRO A 79 -6.55 11.38 -12.83
N TYR A 80 -6.56 10.05 -12.87
CA TYR A 80 -5.57 9.17 -12.23
C TYR A 80 -4.54 8.60 -13.21
N ARG A 81 -4.56 8.99 -14.49
CA ARG A 81 -3.61 8.45 -15.48
C ARG A 81 -2.15 8.66 -15.09
N ASP A 82 -1.84 9.80 -14.46
CA ASP A 82 -0.48 10.15 -14.04
C ASP A 82 -0.10 9.55 -12.66
N TRP A 83 -0.98 8.77 -12.06
CA TRP A 83 -0.67 7.95 -10.89
C TRP A 83 0.20 6.74 -11.24
N PHE A 84 0.25 6.41 -12.52
CA PHE A 84 0.96 5.27 -13.09
C PHE A 84 1.82 5.73 -14.27
N TYR A 85 2.65 4.84 -14.80
CA TYR A 85 3.43 5.08 -16.01
C TYR A 85 2.75 4.37 -17.17
N ILE A 86 1.92 5.08 -17.94
CA ILE A 86 1.02 4.52 -18.96
C ILE A 86 1.39 5.01 -20.33
N ASP A 87 1.36 4.09 -21.31
CA ASP A 87 1.46 4.37 -22.74
C ASP A 87 0.20 3.84 -23.45
N PHE A 88 -0.67 4.75 -23.88
CA PHE A 88 -1.92 4.40 -24.57
C PHE A 88 -1.71 3.97 -26.03
N GLY A 89 -0.50 4.11 -26.57
CA GLY A 89 -0.14 3.66 -27.91
C GLY A 89 0.33 2.19 -27.98
N ARG A 90 0.39 1.51 -26.86
CA ARG A 90 0.86 0.13 -26.75
C ARG A 90 -0.14 -0.72 -25.98
N ASP A 91 0.06 -2.02 -25.95
CA ASP A 91 -0.78 -2.97 -25.21
C ASP A 91 0.05 -3.75 -24.19
N ASN A 92 -0.63 -4.51 -23.37
CA ASN A 92 -0.09 -5.39 -22.34
C ASN A 92 -0.61 -6.82 -22.51
N GLY A 93 -0.23 -7.73 -21.60
CA GLY A 93 -0.63 -9.13 -21.68
C GLY A 93 -2.13 -9.40 -21.46
N TYR A 94 -2.92 -8.41 -21.08
CA TYR A 94 -4.37 -8.53 -20.87
C TYR A 94 -5.20 -8.06 -22.08
N GLY A 95 -4.56 -7.44 -23.11
CA GLY A 95 -5.25 -7.01 -24.31
C GLY A 95 -6.27 -5.89 -24.11
N ASP A 96 -6.05 -4.99 -23.17
CA ASP A 96 -6.97 -3.89 -22.85
C ASP A 96 -6.56 -2.53 -23.44
N GLY A 97 -5.59 -2.54 -24.37
CA GLY A 97 -5.28 -1.39 -25.25
C GLY A 97 -4.45 -0.30 -24.58
N LEU A 98 -3.72 -0.60 -23.52
CA LEU A 98 -2.72 0.28 -22.93
C LEU A 98 -1.56 -0.53 -22.38
N TRP A 99 -0.37 0.05 -22.42
CA TRP A 99 0.80 -0.47 -21.72
C TRP A 99 1.03 0.33 -20.45
N TYR A 100 1.54 -0.31 -19.43
CA TYR A 100 1.95 0.35 -18.18
C TYR A 100 3.16 -0.36 -17.58
N GLU A 101 3.93 0.37 -16.80
CA GLU A 101 5.04 -0.21 -16.05
C GLU A 101 4.49 -1.05 -14.89
N GLY A 102 5.00 -2.28 -14.76
CA GLY A 102 4.73 -3.16 -13.64
C GLY A 102 6.00 -3.43 -12.85
N TRP A 103 5.87 -4.08 -11.70
CA TRP A 103 7.02 -4.55 -10.95
C TRP A 103 7.72 -5.68 -11.73
N GLU A 104 8.99 -5.45 -12.12
CA GLU A 104 9.80 -6.41 -12.88
C GLU A 104 9.09 -7.03 -14.09
N GLY A 105 8.25 -6.27 -14.77
CA GLY A 105 7.50 -6.72 -15.94
C GLY A 105 6.22 -7.50 -15.64
N HIS A 106 5.83 -7.63 -14.40
CA HIS A 106 4.59 -8.27 -13.97
C HIS A 106 3.41 -7.31 -14.13
N PHE A 107 2.58 -7.52 -15.16
CA PHE A 107 1.43 -6.66 -15.44
C PHE A 107 0.29 -6.77 -14.41
N GLU A 108 0.25 -7.82 -13.60
CA GLU A 108 -0.66 -7.92 -12.46
C GLU A 108 -0.31 -6.97 -11.31
N LEU A 109 0.90 -6.41 -11.30
CA LEU A 109 1.42 -5.49 -10.28
C LEU A 109 1.75 -4.15 -10.93
N VAL A 110 0.77 -3.25 -10.91
CA VAL A 110 0.82 -1.95 -11.60
C VAL A 110 1.65 -0.97 -10.78
N LYS A 111 2.75 -0.47 -11.35
CA LYS A 111 3.65 0.45 -10.65
C LYS A 111 2.99 1.79 -10.39
N LEU A 112 3.09 2.27 -9.14
CA LEU A 112 2.70 3.62 -8.74
C LEU A 112 3.78 4.65 -9.08
N ASN A 113 3.35 5.83 -9.53
CA ASN A 113 4.22 6.98 -9.69
C ASN A 113 4.40 7.71 -8.35
N LEU A 114 5.44 7.34 -7.60
CA LEU A 114 5.74 7.93 -6.28
C LEU A 114 6.28 9.38 -6.36
N ARG A 115 6.48 9.93 -7.56
CA ARG A 115 6.81 11.34 -7.78
C ARG A 115 5.56 12.20 -7.96
N ASN A 116 4.41 11.59 -8.16
CA ASN A 116 3.13 12.30 -8.22
C ASN A 116 2.68 12.66 -6.79
N PRO A 117 2.52 13.96 -6.47
CA PRO A 117 2.13 14.38 -5.12
C PRO A 117 0.80 13.81 -4.65
N ALA A 118 -0.17 13.61 -5.56
CA ALA A 118 -1.47 13.04 -5.22
C ALA A 118 -1.36 11.56 -4.81
N VAL A 119 -0.47 10.80 -5.44
CA VAL A 119 -0.17 9.42 -5.04
C VAL A 119 0.42 9.40 -3.63
N VAL A 120 1.43 10.23 -3.37
CA VAL A 120 2.09 10.31 -2.07
C VAL A 120 1.09 10.72 -0.99
N GLU A 121 0.24 11.70 -1.25
CA GLU A 121 -0.80 12.15 -0.33
C GLU A 121 -1.79 11.03 -0.01
N HIS A 122 -2.22 10.28 -1.02
CA HIS A 122 -3.11 9.14 -0.83
C HIS A 122 -2.48 8.05 0.06
N LEU A 123 -1.21 7.71 -0.17
CA LEU A 123 -0.50 6.74 0.65
C LEU A 123 -0.33 7.23 2.09
N PHE A 124 0.06 8.48 2.28
CA PHE A 124 0.26 9.07 3.61
C PHE A 124 -1.05 9.21 4.39
N TYR A 125 -2.15 9.53 3.69
CA TYR A 125 -3.48 9.52 4.30
C TYR A 125 -3.81 8.14 4.87
N ASN A 126 -3.60 7.08 4.10
CA ASN A 126 -3.87 5.72 4.55
C ASN A 126 -2.96 5.31 5.72
N ILE A 127 -1.67 5.63 5.69
CA ILE A 127 -0.75 5.36 6.80
C ILE A 127 -1.23 6.06 8.08
N ARG A 128 -1.68 7.32 7.98
CA ARG A 128 -2.26 8.04 9.13
C ARG A 128 -3.48 7.32 9.68
N GLU A 129 -4.37 6.87 8.79
CA GLU A 129 -5.57 6.12 9.20
C GLU A 129 -5.20 4.78 9.85
N TRP A 130 -4.17 4.09 9.39
CA TRP A 130 -3.70 2.87 10.03
C TRP A 130 -3.17 3.12 11.45
N VAL A 131 -2.47 4.22 11.66
CA VAL A 131 -2.05 4.63 13.01
C VAL A 131 -3.26 4.97 13.86
N ASN A 132 -4.23 5.72 13.33
CA ASN A 132 -5.43 6.14 14.07
C ASN A 132 -6.35 4.96 14.41
N GLN A 133 -6.60 4.07 13.46
CA GLN A 133 -7.56 2.96 13.63
C GLN A 133 -6.94 1.75 14.35
N PHE A 134 -5.69 1.42 14.05
CA PHE A 134 -5.05 0.20 14.50
C PHE A 134 -3.88 0.43 15.47
N GLY A 135 -3.42 1.67 15.61
CA GLY A 135 -2.29 2.00 16.46
C GLY A 135 -0.99 1.35 16.01
N ILE A 136 -0.78 1.10 14.71
CA ILE A 136 0.41 0.42 14.21
C ILE A 136 1.70 1.11 14.67
N ASP A 137 2.74 0.32 14.89
CA ASP A 137 4.03 0.76 15.43
C ASP A 137 5.12 0.82 14.37
N GLY A 138 4.85 0.34 13.18
CA GLY A 138 5.82 0.36 12.09
C GLY A 138 5.32 -0.24 10.79
N LEU A 139 6.16 -0.11 9.76
CA LEU A 139 5.97 -0.66 8.43
C LEU A 139 7.22 -1.42 8.00
N ARG A 140 7.02 -2.56 7.39
CA ARG A 140 8.02 -3.20 6.54
C ARG A 140 7.78 -2.74 5.12
N LEU A 141 8.80 -2.22 4.45
CA LEU A 141 8.68 -1.66 3.11
C LEU A 141 8.97 -2.75 2.07
N ASP A 142 7.92 -3.19 1.42
CA ASP A 142 8.04 -4.16 0.32
C ASP A 142 8.86 -3.56 -0.82
N VAL A 143 9.77 -4.37 -1.39
CA VAL A 143 10.68 -3.98 -2.49
C VAL A 143 11.30 -2.59 -2.31
N ALA A 144 11.83 -2.32 -1.12
CA ALA A 144 12.36 -1.00 -0.75
C ALA A 144 13.41 -0.47 -1.75
N TYR A 145 14.14 -1.35 -2.41
CA TYR A 145 15.14 -1.01 -3.43
C TYR A 145 14.52 -0.37 -4.70
N CYS A 146 13.21 -0.58 -4.93
CA CYS A 146 12.47 0.01 -6.06
C CYS A 146 11.87 1.38 -5.73
N LEU A 147 11.81 1.77 -4.44
CA LEU A 147 11.13 2.98 -4.02
C LEU A 147 11.99 4.23 -4.31
N ASP A 148 11.32 5.30 -4.74
CA ASP A 148 11.94 6.60 -4.96
C ASP A 148 12.57 7.12 -3.65
N ARG A 149 13.80 7.65 -3.73
CA ARG A 149 14.55 8.08 -2.53
C ARG A 149 13.91 9.28 -1.82
N ASP A 150 13.31 10.20 -2.57
CA ASP A 150 12.65 11.36 -1.98
C ASP A 150 11.34 10.93 -1.30
N PHE A 151 10.62 9.97 -1.89
CA PHE A 151 9.49 9.33 -1.22
C PHE A 151 9.91 8.69 0.12
N LEU A 152 11.01 7.95 0.16
CA LEU A 152 11.51 7.32 1.40
C LEU A 152 11.86 8.35 2.49
N ARG A 153 12.51 9.47 2.12
CA ARG A 153 12.83 10.55 3.07
C ARG A 153 11.55 11.19 3.62
N ARG A 154 10.60 11.49 2.75
CA ARG A 154 9.31 12.07 3.14
C ARG A 154 8.51 11.11 4.02
N LEU A 155 8.52 9.81 3.69
CA LEU A 155 7.88 8.77 4.49
C LEU A 155 8.47 8.72 5.89
N ARG A 156 9.81 8.75 6.04
CA ARG A 156 10.48 8.77 7.35
C ARG A 156 10.01 9.96 8.18
N THR A 157 10.10 11.17 7.60
CA THR A 157 9.67 12.40 8.29
C THR A 157 8.20 12.34 8.68
N PHE A 158 7.34 11.86 7.80
CA PHE A 158 5.91 11.74 8.04
C PHE A 158 5.60 10.76 9.19
N CYS A 159 6.21 9.58 9.17
CA CYS A 159 6.01 8.56 10.20
C CYS A 159 6.53 9.01 11.57
N ASP A 160 7.68 9.70 11.62
CA ASP A 160 8.23 10.25 12.87
C ASP A 160 7.30 11.29 13.51
N ALA A 161 6.60 12.07 12.68
CA ALA A 161 5.62 13.05 13.15
C ALA A 161 4.30 12.41 13.63
N LEU A 162 3.95 11.22 13.09
CA LEU A 162 2.72 10.50 13.47
C LEU A 162 2.85 9.81 14.82
N LYS A 163 3.98 9.15 15.07
CA LYS A 163 4.17 8.32 16.26
C LYS A 163 5.64 8.25 16.61
N PRO A 164 6.01 8.52 17.88
CA PRO A 164 7.38 8.36 18.36
C PRO A 164 7.87 6.92 18.16
N GLU A 165 9.14 6.76 17.82
CA GLU A 165 9.79 5.45 17.64
C GLU A 165 9.13 4.56 16.58
N PHE A 166 8.47 5.16 15.57
CA PHE A 166 7.85 4.41 14.48
C PHE A 166 8.92 3.66 13.67
N LEU A 167 8.72 2.36 13.51
CA LEU A 167 9.67 1.48 12.82
C LEU A 167 9.47 1.54 11.30
N LEU A 168 10.57 1.65 10.55
CA LEU A 168 10.61 1.38 9.11
C LEU A 168 11.67 0.31 8.86
N LEU A 169 11.27 -0.82 8.29
CA LEU A 169 12.10 -2.00 8.06
C LEU A 169 12.26 -2.27 6.55
#